data_af9d95c6203a5cffaf8814762b0620ea
#
_entry.id   af9d95c6203a5cffaf8814762b0620ea
#
_cell.length_a   1.000
_cell.length_b   1.000
_cell.length_c   1.000
_cell.angle_alpha   90.00
_cell.angle_beta   90.00
_cell.angle_gamma   90.00
#
_symmetry.space_group_name_H-M   'P 1'
#
loop_
_entity.id
_entity.type
_entity.pdbx_description
1 polymer ?
#
loop_
_entity_poly.entity_id
_entity_poly.type
_entity_poly.pdbx_seq_one_letter_code
_entity_poly.pdbx_strand_id
1 'polypeptide(L)'
;MGKKHLIAAEAEGDQRSLWGEAWRRFKKNRLAMIGMYFILALVIIAIATIIIDAVTGKSIYLNYVVKQDLRGRLQGPSLAHPFGLDEFGRDMLLRMLWAVRYSLFMGTVAIIISCIFGGLLGAFAGYYGKTADNIIMRIMDILLAIPSMLLAIAIVAAWGPASPMC
;
A
#
# COMPACT_ATOMS: atom_id res chain seq x y z
N MET A 1 -43.68 30.99 22.38
CA MET A 1 -42.52 31.41 21.54
C MET A 1 -41.18 30.76 22.00
N GLY A 2 -41.10 30.15 23.17
CA GLY A 2 -39.84 29.62 23.77
C GLY A 2 -39.37 28.24 23.28
N LYS A 3 -40.27 27.35 22.81
CA LYS A 3 -39.91 25.97 22.49
C LYS A 3 -39.11 25.79 21.16
N LYS A 4 -39.33 26.67 20.19
CA LYS A 4 -38.58 26.68 18.91
C LYS A 4 -37.13 27.18 19.06
N HIS A 5 -36.90 28.11 20.02
CA HIS A 5 -35.55 28.58 20.31
C HIS A 5 -34.68 27.56 21.05
N LEU A 6 -35.31 26.73 21.90
CA LEU A 6 -34.61 25.65 22.63
C LEU A 6 -34.19 24.52 21.68
N ILE A 7 -35.08 24.14 20.74
CA ILE A 7 -34.76 23.10 19.73
C ILE A 7 -33.68 23.57 18.76
N ALA A 8 -33.64 24.89 18.40
CA ALA A 8 -32.58 25.43 17.57
C ALA A 8 -31.24 25.50 18.31
N ALA A 9 -31.25 25.84 19.59
CA ALA A 9 -30.03 25.87 20.41
C ALA A 9 -29.48 24.48 20.73
N GLU A 10 -30.33 23.44 20.85
CA GLU A 10 -29.87 22.05 20.94
C GLU A 10 -29.31 21.52 19.62
N ALA A 11 -29.80 21.99 18.49
CA ALA A 11 -29.27 21.63 17.15
C ALA A 11 -27.92 22.30 16.83
N GLU A 12 -27.64 23.45 17.40
CA GLU A 12 -26.35 24.17 17.23
C GLU A 12 -25.25 23.66 18.18
N GLY A 13 -25.62 22.98 19.27
CA GLY A 13 -24.68 22.55 20.32
C GLY A 13 -23.88 21.27 20.02
N ASP A 14 -24.21 20.52 18.98
CA ASP A 14 -23.57 19.20 18.72
C ASP A 14 -23.03 19.03 17.28
N GLN A 15 -22.53 20.09 16.69
CA GLN A 15 -21.65 19.97 15.54
C GLN A 15 -20.24 19.57 16.00
N ARG A 16 -20.12 18.49 16.73
CA ARG A 16 -18.84 17.83 16.92
C ARG A 16 -18.37 17.40 15.55
N SER A 17 -17.23 17.95 15.13
CA SER A 17 -16.61 17.59 13.86
C SER A 17 -16.64 16.07 13.68
N LEU A 18 -17.25 15.59 12.58
CA LEU A 18 -17.32 14.16 12.23
C LEU A 18 -15.95 13.49 12.35
N TRP A 19 -14.88 14.22 12.06
CA TRP A 19 -13.50 13.79 12.24
C TRP A 19 -13.12 13.57 13.69
N GLY A 20 -13.60 14.41 14.63
CA GLY A 20 -13.34 14.26 16.06
C GLY A 20 -14.01 13.01 16.63
N GLU A 21 -15.25 12.71 16.22
CA GLU A 21 -15.93 11.49 16.63
C GLU A 21 -15.30 10.24 16.01
N ALA A 22 -14.99 10.26 14.72
CA ALA A 22 -14.30 9.17 14.04
C ALA A 22 -12.96 8.85 14.74
N TRP A 23 -12.15 9.89 15.04
CA TRP A 23 -10.89 9.75 15.75
C TRP A 23 -11.04 9.19 17.16
N ARG A 24 -12.08 9.60 17.87
CA ARG A 24 -12.37 9.13 19.22
C ARG A 24 -12.81 7.66 19.23
N ARG A 25 -13.62 7.24 18.23
CA ARG A 25 -14.01 5.83 18.03
C ARG A 25 -12.82 4.98 17.61
N PHE A 26 -11.98 5.51 16.73
CA PHE A 26 -10.75 4.86 16.28
C PHE A 26 -9.79 4.57 17.45
N LYS A 27 -9.54 5.55 18.32
CA LYS A 27 -8.71 5.38 19.52
C LYS A 27 -9.23 4.35 20.51
N LYS A 28 -10.55 4.12 20.55
CA LYS A 28 -11.15 3.10 21.41
C LYS A 28 -10.89 1.67 20.93
N ASN A 29 -10.63 1.49 19.65
CA ASN A 29 -10.37 0.17 19.09
C ASN A 29 -8.86 -0.15 19.15
N ARG A 30 -8.51 -1.06 20.06
CA ARG A 30 -7.11 -1.47 20.28
C ARG A 30 -6.47 -2.05 19.01
N LEU A 31 -7.23 -2.84 18.25
CA LEU A 31 -6.72 -3.46 17.03
C LEU A 31 -6.43 -2.41 15.94
N ALA A 32 -7.30 -1.41 15.80
CA ALA A 32 -7.08 -0.30 14.89
C ALA A 32 -5.83 0.53 15.26
N MET A 33 -5.62 0.74 16.57
CA MET A 33 -4.41 1.43 17.06
C MET A 33 -3.14 0.64 16.77
N ILE A 34 -3.14 -0.67 16.99
CA ILE A 34 -1.99 -1.54 16.65
C ILE A 34 -1.69 -1.45 15.15
N GLY A 35 -2.72 -1.58 14.30
CA GLY A 35 -2.55 -1.44 12.85
C GLY A 35 -1.99 -0.07 12.43
N MET A 36 -2.47 1.00 13.06
CA MET A 36 -1.95 2.36 12.81
C MET A 36 -0.48 2.48 13.17
N TYR A 37 -0.07 2.00 14.35
CA TYR A 37 1.34 2.05 14.77
C TYR A 37 2.23 1.20 13.87
N PHE A 38 1.73 0.04 13.40
CA PHE A 38 2.46 -0.80 12.47
C PHE A 38 2.70 -0.10 11.13
N ILE A 39 1.66 0.51 10.54
CA ILE A 39 1.78 1.28 9.30
C ILE A 39 2.72 2.47 9.50
N LEU A 40 2.59 3.19 10.63
CA LEU A 40 3.46 4.32 10.96
C LEU A 40 4.93 3.90 11.04
N ALA A 41 5.22 2.75 11.66
CA ALA A 41 6.57 2.20 11.73
C ALA A 41 7.12 1.90 10.33
N LEU A 42 6.33 1.30 9.44
CA LEU A 42 6.75 1.05 8.05
C LEU A 42 7.04 2.35 7.29
N VAL A 43 6.21 3.38 7.46
CA VAL A 43 6.43 4.69 6.86
C VAL A 43 7.70 5.34 7.38
N ILE A 44 7.95 5.27 8.68
CA ILE A 44 9.18 5.80 9.30
C ILE A 44 10.41 5.08 8.73
N ILE A 45 10.37 3.75 8.61
CA ILE A 45 11.46 2.96 8.01
C ILE A 45 11.69 3.37 6.55
N ALA A 46 10.62 3.54 5.77
CA ALA A 46 10.72 3.96 4.38
C ALA A 46 11.37 5.35 4.25
N ILE A 47 10.95 6.31 5.06
CA ILE A 47 11.53 7.67 5.08
C ILE A 47 12.99 7.62 5.54
N ALA A 48 13.30 6.86 6.59
CA ALA A 48 14.66 6.72 7.09
C ALA A 48 15.62 6.16 6.02
N THR A 49 15.21 5.12 5.28
CA THR A 49 16.03 4.54 4.19
C THR A 49 16.23 5.52 3.04
N ILE A 50 15.24 6.36 2.72
CA ILE A 50 15.36 7.41 1.69
C ILE A 50 16.36 8.49 2.16
N ILE A 51 16.26 8.94 3.41
CA ILE A 51 17.17 9.95 3.98
C ILE A 51 18.60 9.41 4.03
N ILE A 52 18.78 8.16 4.48
CA ILE A 52 20.10 7.51 4.53
C ILE A 52 20.71 7.46 3.12
N ASP A 53 19.96 7.05 2.11
CA ASP A 53 20.43 7.01 0.72
C ASP A 53 20.80 8.41 0.19
N ALA A 54 20.01 9.43 0.54
CA ALA A 54 20.27 10.81 0.12
C ALA A 54 21.54 11.39 0.78
N VAL A 55 21.72 11.14 2.07
CA VAL A 55 22.90 11.66 2.82
C VAL A 55 24.19 10.92 2.46
N THR A 56 24.11 9.60 2.27
CA THR A 56 25.29 8.76 2.01
C THR A 56 25.58 8.54 0.54
N GLY A 57 24.84 9.19 -0.37
CA GLY A 57 24.99 8.98 -1.84
C GLY A 57 24.83 7.52 -2.24
N LYS A 58 23.92 6.79 -1.57
CA LYS A 58 23.66 5.35 -1.75
C LYS A 58 24.84 4.43 -1.39
N SER A 59 25.87 4.91 -0.74
CA SER A 59 27.04 4.08 -0.41
C SER A 59 26.68 2.94 0.54
N ILE A 60 25.78 3.18 1.51
CA ILE A 60 25.30 2.15 2.42
C ILE A 60 24.49 1.10 1.65
N TYR A 61 23.59 1.53 0.76
CA TYR A 61 22.84 0.62 -0.07
C TYR A 61 23.73 -0.30 -0.91
N LEU A 62 24.72 0.27 -1.58
CA LEU A 62 25.63 -0.47 -2.46
C LEU A 62 26.55 -1.41 -1.68
N ASN A 63 27.10 -0.97 -0.54
CA ASN A 63 28.11 -1.71 0.20
C ASN A 63 27.52 -2.78 1.14
N TYR A 64 26.29 -2.61 1.63
CA TYR A 64 25.70 -3.49 2.65
C TYR A 64 24.43 -4.21 2.17
N VAL A 65 23.63 -3.60 1.30
CA VAL A 65 22.36 -4.20 0.85
C VAL A 65 22.52 -4.99 -0.44
N VAL A 66 23.32 -4.48 -1.40
CA VAL A 66 23.49 -5.09 -2.73
C VAL A 66 24.76 -5.92 -2.84
N LYS A 67 25.81 -5.58 -2.05
CA LYS A 67 27.09 -6.29 -2.09
C LYS A 67 26.89 -7.78 -1.83
N GLN A 68 27.46 -8.60 -2.70
CA GLN A 68 27.39 -10.05 -2.62
C GLN A 68 28.63 -10.60 -1.92
N ASP A 69 28.42 -11.54 -1.01
CA ASP A 69 29.49 -12.35 -0.39
C ASP A 69 29.16 -13.84 -0.56
N LEU A 70 29.65 -14.40 -1.65
CA LEU A 70 29.38 -15.79 -2.00
C LEU A 70 29.97 -16.80 -1.00
N ARG A 71 30.90 -16.37 -0.14
CA ARG A 71 31.47 -17.25 0.91
C ARG A 71 30.50 -17.44 2.08
N GLY A 72 29.69 -16.42 2.37
CA GLY A 72 28.69 -16.45 3.43
C GLY A 72 27.29 -16.84 2.97
N ARG A 73 27.09 -17.30 1.74
CA ARG A 73 25.77 -17.63 1.20
C ARG A 73 25.01 -18.64 2.06
N LEU A 74 23.69 -18.46 2.18
CA LEU A 74 22.78 -19.36 2.91
C LEU A 74 23.14 -19.55 4.38
N GLN A 75 23.90 -18.65 4.98
CA GLN A 75 24.13 -18.68 6.43
C GLN A 75 22.82 -18.38 7.16
N GLY A 76 22.55 -19.20 8.18
CA GLY A 76 21.39 -19.03 9.05
C GLY A 76 21.46 -17.75 9.89
N PRO A 77 20.41 -17.47 10.66
CA PRO A 77 20.36 -16.31 11.56
C PRO A 77 21.53 -16.31 12.54
N SER A 78 22.16 -15.14 12.70
CA SER A 78 23.27 -14.89 13.62
C SER A 78 23.14 -13.50 14.25
N LEU A 79 23.95 -13.20 15.26
CA LEU A 79 23.96 -11.86 15.88
C LEU A 79 24.39 -10.77 14.89
N ALA A 80 25.24 -11.09 13.92
CA ALA A 80 25.65 -10.15 12.87
C ALA A 80 24.59 -10.03 11.75
N HIS A 81 23.85 -11.10 11.45
CA HIS A 81 22.83 -11.20 10.41
C HIS A 81 21.56 -11.82 11.00
N PRO A 82 20.67 -11.01 11.66
CA PRO A 82 19.52 -11.55 12.40
C PRO A 82 18.55 -12.42 11.58
N PHE A 83 18.42 -12.15 10.28
CA PHE A 83 17.60 -12.95 9.35
C PHE A 83 18.43 -13.83 8.40
N GLY A 84 19.75 -13.94 8.66
CA GLY A 84 20.67 -14.70 7.82
C GLY A 84 20.98 -14.00 6.49
N LEU A 85 21.65 -14.76 5.64
CA LEU A 85 22.10 -14.32 4.31
C LEU A 85 21.35 -15.07 3.20
N ASP A 86 21.09 -14.40 2.08
CA ASP A 86 20.44 -15.01 0.91
C ASP A 86 21.40 -15.90 0.09
N GLU A 87 20.91 -16.41 -1.04
CA GLU A 87 21.69 -17.23 -2.00
C GLU A 87 22.92 -16.51 -2.56
N PHE A 88 22.96 -15.19 -2.48
CA PHE A 88 24.06 -14.36 -2.94
C PHE A 88 24.91 -13.81 -1.79
N GLY A 89 24.66 -14.24 -0.54
CA GLY A 89 25.36 -13.76 0.64
C GLY A 89 25.03 -12.33 1.04
N ARG A 90 23.83 -11.83 0.69
CA ARG A 90 23.35 -10.49 1.05
C ARG A 90 22.53 -10.57 2.32
N ASP A 91 22.62 -9.55 3.19
CA ASP A 91 21.85 -9.47 4.43
C ASP A 91 20.35 -9.33 4.15
N MET A 92 19.56 -10.32 4.59
CA MET A 92 18.12 -10.34 4.38
C MET A 92 17.40 -9.26 5.14
N LEU A 93 17.84 -8.94 6.38
CA LEU A 93 17.20 -7.87 7.17
C LEU A 93 17.34 -6.51 6.48
N LEU A 94 18.57 -6.17 6.07
CA LEU A 94 18.82 -4.91 5.36
C LEU A 94 18.03 -4.84 4.07
N ARG A 95 17.99 -5.91 3.28
CA ARG A 95 17.19 -5.95 2.05
C ARG A 95 15.70 -5.74 2.32
N MET A 96 15.15 -6.35 3.37
CA MET A 96 13.75 -6.14 3.75
C MET A 96 13.48 -4.70 4.13
N LEU A 97 14.35 -4.07 4.92
CA LEU A 97 14.21 -2.66 5.32
C LEU A 97 14.20 -1.71 4.10
N TRP A 98 15.10 -1.93 3.14
CA TRP A 98 15.13 -1.11 1.92
C TRP A 98 13.98 -1.43 0.96
N ALA A 99 13.48 -2.68 0.96
CA ALA A 99 12.33 -3.08 0.13
C ALA A 99 11.02 -2.43 0.57
N VAL A 100 10.85 -2.10 1.86
CA VAL A 100 9.63 -1.48 2.42
C VAL A 100 9.23 -0.23 1.63
N ARG A 101 10.17 0.64 1.27
CA ARG A 101 9.88 1.87 0.52
C ARG A 101 9.28 1.61 -0.85
N TYR A 102 9.81 0.60 -1.57
CA TYR A 102 9.30 0.23 -2.89
C TYR A 102 7.92 -0.41 -2.79
N SER A 103 7.72 -1.28 -1.80
CA SER A 103 6.43 -1.92 -1.55
C SER A 103 5.35 -0.91 -1.18
N LEU A 104 5.66 0.05 -0.31
CA LEU A 104 4.73 1.12 0.06
C LEU A 104 4.40 2.03 -1.13
N PHE A 105 5.41 2.39 -1.92
CA PHE A 105 5.21 3.23 -3.11
C PHE A 105 4.31 2.51 -4.14
N MET A 106 4.67 1.27 -4.50
CA MET A 106 3.90 0.48 -5.47
C MET A 106 2.46 0.23 -4.99
N GLY A 107 2.30 -0.14 -3.71
CA GLY A 107 0.97 -0.35 -3.12
C GLY A 107 0.13 0.93 -3.13
N THR A 108 0.72 2.06 -2.77
CA THR A 108 0.02 3.35 -2.78
C THR A 108 -0.41 3.76 -4.19
N VAL A 109 0.48 3.64 -5.17
CA VAL A 109 0.16 3.93 -6.58
C VAL A 109 -0.97 3.02 -7.08
N ALA A 110 -0.88 1.73 -6.81
CA ALA A 110 -1.92 0.77 -7.21
C ALA A 110 -3.29 1.11 -6.59
N ILE A 111 -3.33 1.46 -5.30
CA ILE A 111 -4.57 1.85 -4.61
C ILE A 111 -5.15 3.14 -5.20
N ILE A 112 -4.32 4.16 -5.47
CA ILE A 112 -4.78 5.43 -6.06
C ILE A 112 -5.39 5.18 -7.43
N ILE A 113 -4.71 4.42 -8.29
CA ILE A 113 -5.21 4.08 -9.63
C ILE A 113 -6.54 3.32 -9.51
N SER A 114 -6.60 2.29 -8.66
CA SER A 114 -7.81 1.50 -8.46
C SER A 114 -8.96 2.35 -7.90
N CYS A 115 -8.69 3.27 -7.00
CA CYS A 115 -9.69 4.17 -6.41
C CYS A 115 -10.25 5.14 -7.46
N ILE A 116 -9.40 5.70 -8.32
CA ILE A 116 -9.84 6.61 -9.39
C ILE A 116 -10.72 5.84 -10.39
N PHE A 117 -10.24 4.74 -10.95
CA PHE A 117 -11.00 3.98 -11.95
C PHE A 117 -12.26 3.34 -11.37
N GLY A 118 -12.14 2.69 -10.21
CA GLY A 118 -13.29 2.07 -9.53
C GLY A 118 -14.31 3.11 -9.07
N GLY A 119 -13.85 4.24 -8.54
CA GLY A 119 -14.71 5.35 -8.13
C GLY A 119 -15.47 5.99 -9.30
N LEU A 120 -14.79 6.21 -10.43
CA LEU A 120 -15.44 6.72 -11.64
C LEU A 120 -16.47 5.74 -12.19
N LEU A 121 -16.11 4.45 -12.33
CA LEU A 121 -17.04 3.42 -12.81
C LEU A 121 -18.23 3.26 -11.86
N GLY A 122 -18.00 3.26 -10.56
CA GLY A 122 -19.05 3.20 -9.55
C GLY A 122 -19.98 4.42 -9.58
N ALA A 123 -19.41 5.62 -9.75
CA ALA A 123 -20.20 6.84 -9.90
C ALA A 123 -21.04 6.83 -11.18
N PHE A 124 -20.49 6.36 -12.29
CA PHE A 124 -21.24 6.17 -13.55
C PHE A 124 -22.37 5.17 -13.39
N ALA A 125 -22.10 3.99 -12.80
CA ALA A 125 -23.11 2.98 -12.54
C ALA A 125 -24.25 3.54 -11.67
N GLY A 126 -23.91 4.25 -10.59
CA GLY A 126 -24.89 4.85 -9.69
C GLY A 126 -25.72 5.98 -10.32
N TYR A 127 -25.11 6.81 -11.19
CA TYR A 127 -25.78 7.94 -11.82
C TYR A 127 -26.74 7.51 -12.95
N TYR A 128 -26.30 6.63 -13.85
CA TYR A 128 -27.12 6.20 -15.00
C TYR A 128 -28.09 5.05 -14.69
N GLY A 129 -27.97 4.44 -13.52
CA GLY A 129 -28.92 3.47 -13.00
C GLY A 129 -28.86 2.08 -13.64
N LYS A 130 -29.99 1.34 -13.59
CA LYS A 130 -30.09 -0.10 -13.84
C LYS A 130 -29.36 -0.63 -15.10
N THR A 131 -29.43 0.05 -16.22
CA THR A 131 -28.83 -0.46 -17.47
C THR A 131 -27.32 -0.31 -17.47
N ALA A 132 -26.80 0.86 -17.07
CA ALA A 132 -25.36 1.09 -16.99
C ALA A 132 -24.73 0.23 -15.88
N ASP A 133 -25.39 0.12 -14.74
CA ASP A 133 -24.96 -0.73 -13.63
C ASP A 133 -24.85 -2.20 -14.08
N ASN A 134 -25.88 -2.74 -14.72
CA ASN A 134 -25.85 -4.11 -15.23
C ASN A 134 -24.73 -4.36 -16.24
N ILE A 135 -24.45 -3.42 -17.13
CA ILE A 135 -23.37 -3.57 -18.13
C ILE A 135 -22.01 -3.55 -17.43
N ILE A 136 -21.80 -2.57 -16.54
CA ILE A 136 -20.53 -2.44 -15.81
C ILE A 136 -20.28 -3.68 -14.93
N MET A 137 -21.30 -4.15 -14.21
CA MET A 137 -21.19 -5.36 -13.39
C MET A 137 -20.88 -6.60 -14.23
N ARG A 138 -21.49 -6.76 -15.41
CA ARG A 138 -21.16 -7.87 -16.33
C ARG A 138 -19.73 -7.85 -16.81
N ILE A 139 -19.19 -6.67 -17.12
CA ILE A 139 -17.78 -6.52 -17.51
C ILE A 139 -16.88 -6.89 -16.32
N MET A 140 -17.22 -6.44 -15.11
CA MET A 140 -16.47 -6.80 -13.92
C MET A 140 -16.50 -8.30 -13.61
N ASP A 141 -17.66 -8.94 -13.77
CA ASP A 141 -17.81 -10.39 -13.59
C ASP A 141 -16.92 -11.18 -14.58
N ILE A 142 -16.85 -10.74 -15.84
CA ILE A 142 -15.96 -11.36 -16.84
C ILE A 142 -14.50 -11.20 -16.46
N LEU A 143 -14.09 -10.00 -15.99
CA LEU A 143 -12.71 -9.74 -15.56
C LEU A 143 -12.35 -10.56 -14.32
N LEU A 144 -13.27 -10.71 -13.37
CA LEU A 144 -13.07 -11.50 -12.16
C LEU A 144 -13.07 -13.02 -12.42
N ALA A 145 -13.73 -13.48 -13.51
CA ALA A 145 -13.69 -14.88 -13.91
C ALA A 145 -12.30 -15.34 -14.40
N ILE A 146 -11.47 -14.41 -14.84
CA ILE A 146 -10.09 -14.70 -15.26
C ILE A 146 -9.18 -14.66 -14.01
N PRO A 147 -8.42 -15.73 -13.71
CA PRO A 147 -7.45 -15.71 -12.64
C PRO A 147 -6.47 -14.53 -12.81
N SER A 148 -6.37 -13.66 -11.81
CA SER A 148 -5.59 -12.41 -11.87
C SER A 148 -4.12 -12.63 -12.27
N MET A 149 -3.56 -13.76 -11.86
CA MET A 149 -2.18 -14.13 -12.20
C MET A 149 -2.02 -14.43 -13.70
N LEU A 150 -2.98 -15.10 -14.32
CA LEU A 150 -2.96 -15.38 -15.77
C LEU A 150 -3.15 -14.09 -16.57
N LEU A 151 -4.05 -13.21 -16.12
CA LEU A 151 -4.26 -11.90 -16.74
C LEU A 151 -2.98 -11.04 -16.66
N ALA A 152 -2.31 -11.01 -15.52
CA ALA A 152 -1.06 -10.28 -15.35
C ALA A 152 0.04 -10.81 -16.29
N ILE A 153 0.20 -12.12 -16.39
CA ILE A 153 1.18 -12.75 -17.30
C ILE A 153 0.84 -12.43 -18.76
N ALA A 154 -0.42 -12.52 -19.15
CA ALA A 154 -0.86 -12.21 -20.52
C ALA A 154 -0.58 -10.74 -20.88
N ILE A 155 -0.85 -9.79 -19.97
CA ILE A 155 -0.57 -8.37 -20.17
C ILE A 155 0.94 -8.14 -20.32
N VAL A 156 1.76 -8.71 -19.45
CA VAL A 156 3.22 -8.57 -19.51
C VAL A 156 3.76 -9.19 -20.80
N ALA A 157 3.25 -10.35 -21.22
CA ALA A 157 3.66 -10.99 -22.48
C ALA A 157 3.26 -10.18 -23.72
N ALA A 158 2.08 -9.51 -23.69
CA ALA A 158 1.62 -8.68 -24.79
C ALA A 158 2.36 -7.34 -24.89
N TRP A 159 2.79 -6.79 -23.77
CA TRP A 159 3.53 -5.50 -23.69
C TRP A 159 5.02 -5.64 -23.44
N GLY A 160 5.47 -6.86 -23.14
CA GLY A 160 6.90 -7.12 -22.97
C GLY A 160 7.65 -6.73 -24.26
N PRO A 161 8.89 -6.22 -24.13
CA PRO A 161 9.69 -5.93 -25.31
C PRO A 161 9.79 -7.20 -26.14
N ALA A 162 9.42 -7.11 -27.41
CA ALA A 162 9.78 -8.11 -28.40
C ALA A 162 11.31 -8.07 -28.50
N SER A 163 12.00 -8.69 -27.53
CA SER A 163 13.43 -8.92 -27.65
C SER A 163 13.59 -9.89 -28.82
N PRO A 164 14.25 -9.51 -29.93
CA PRO A 164 14.64 -10.49 -30.91
C PRO A 164 15.53 -11.49 -30.17
N MET A 165 15.04 -12.73 -30.06
CA MET A 165 15.90 -13.84 -29.69
C MET A 165 16.92 -13.98 -30.84
N CYS A 166 18.12 -13.45 -30.62
CA CYS A 166 19.33 -13.86 -31.33
C CYS A 166 20.11 -14.83 -30.47
#